data_d8e26dc5c2c2f37403c06abee92e35a3
#
_entry.id   d8e26dc5c2c2f37403c06abee92e35a3
#
_cell.length_a   1.000
_cell.length_b   1.000
_cell.length_c   1.000
_cell.angle_alpha   90.00
_cell.angle_beta   90.00
_cell.angle_gamma   90.00
#
_symmetry.space_group_name_H-M   'P 1'
#
loop_
_entity.id
_entity.type
_entity.pdbx_description
1 polymer ?
#
loop_
_entity_poly.entity_id
_entity_poly.type
_entity_poly.pdbx_seq_one_letter_code
_entity_poly.pdbx_strand_id
1 'polypeptide(L)'
;MNPLTNMKNVLKLSEHELQHGGKKSWHDMYRDSAWIFVAGFPYNLTEGDLICVFSQYGEVVNINLIRDSKTGKSKGFCFLCYEDQRSTVLAVDNLNGIKIMDRTLRVDHVQDYKPPKENEKMDEETLRLYMEGCAPKPQIQNIKTEKSNHTNKFR
;
A
#
# COMPACT_ATOMS: atom_id res chain seq x y z
N MET A 1 19.59 2.51 8.52
CA MET A 1 20.15 2.65 7.16
C MET A 1 19.53 3.87 6.50
N ASN A 2 20.33 4.65 5.80
CA ASN A 2 19.85 5.83 5.07
C ASN A 2 18.84 5.41 3.99
N PRO A 3 17.68 6.06 3.86
CA PRO A 3 16.67 5.72 2.85
C PRO A 3 17.20 5.71 1.41
N LEU A 4 18.06 6.65 1.05
CA LEU A 4 18.66 6.69 -0.28
C LEU A 4 19.61 5.51 -0.54
N THR A 5 20.34 5.06 0.47
CA THR A 5 21.23 3.88 0.36
C THR A 5 20.40 2.62 0.15
N ASN A 6 19.30 2.48 0.87
CA ASN A 6 18.42 1.34 0.73
C ASN A 6 17.75 1.31 -0.65
N MET A 7 17.28 2.46 -1.14
CA MET A 7 16.74 2.58 -2.50
C MET A 7 17.76 2.13 -3.55
N LYS A 8 19.00 2.59 -3.46
CA LYS A 8 20.09 2.19 -4.38
C LYS A 8 20.38 0.70 -4.31
N ASN A 9 20.32 0.10 -3.12
CA ASN A 9 20.54 -1.34 -2.97
C ASN A 9 19.44 -2.15 -3.67
N VAL A 10 18.18 -1.72 -3.57
CA VAL A 10 17.06 -2.35 -4.28
C VAL A 10 17.23 -2.23 -5.79
N LEU A 11 17.62 -1.06 -6.30
CA LEU A 11 17.89 -0.86 -7.73
C LEU A 11 19.01 -1.77 -8.22
N LYS A 12 20.08 -1.93 -7.46
CA LYS A 12 21.20 -2.85 -7.80
C LYS A 12 20.74 -4.30 -7.88
N LEU A 13 19.87 -4.75 -6.97
CA LEU A 13 19.29 -6.09 -7.02
C LEU A 13 18.50 -6.32 -8.31
N SER A 14 17.68 -5.36 -8.70
CA SER A 14 16.90 -5.42 -9.93
C SER A 14 17.79 -5.42 -11.19
N GLU A 15 18.81 -4.58 -11.23
CA GLU A 15 19.79 -4.55 -12.33
C GLU A 15 20.57 -5.85 -12.45
N HIS A 16 21.02 -6.41 -11.34
CA HIS A 16 21.73 -7.68 -11.31
C HIS A 16 20.87 -8.82 -11.86
N GLU A 17 19.58 -8.83 -11.51
CA GLU A 17 18.62 -9.82 -12.02
C GLU A 17 18.46 -9.72 -13.55
N LEU A 18 18.33 -8.50 -14.09
CA LEU A 18 18.23 -8.26 -15.52
C LEU A 18 19.48 -8.71 -16.30
N GLN A 19 20.66 -8.53 -15.71
CA GLN A 19 21.93 -8.87 -16.35
C GLN A 19 22.23 -10.38 -16.32
N HIS A 20 21.87 -11.07 -15.27
CA HIS A 20 22.30 -12.45 -15.02
C HIS A 20 21.22 -13.50 -15.24
N GLY A 21 19.95 -13.11 -15.43
CA GLY A 21 18.86 -13.99 -15.82
C GLY A 21 18.66 -15.20 -14.89
N GLY A 22 18.76 -15.01 -13.59
CA GLY A 22 18.66 -16.07 -12.61
C GLY A 22 17.29 -16.74 -12.60
N LYS A 23 17.26 -18.04 -12.29
CA LYS A 23 16.01 -18.81 -12.16
C LYS A 23 15.14 -18.36 -10.98
N LYS A 24 15.69 -17.65 -10.02
CA LYS A 24 14.99 -17.11 -8.85
C LYS A 24 15.17 -15.61 -8.79
N SER A 25 14.02 -14.90 -8.80
CA SER A 25 13.98 -13.46 -8.55
C SER A 25 14.19 -13.17 -7.06
N TRP A 26 14.85 -12.06 -6.72
CA TRP A 26 14.91 -11.58 -5.34
C TRP A 26 13.52 -11.24 -4.77
N HIS A 27 12.54 -10.96 -5.63
CA HIS A 27 11.14 -10.74 -5.26
C HIS A 27 10.46 -12.01 -4.71
N ASP A 28 11.00 -13.19 -4.99
CA ASP A 28 10.42 -14.47 -4.57
C ASP A 28 10.35 -14.61 -3.04
N MET A 29 11.22 -13.94 -2.31
CA MET A 29 11.19 -13.89 -0.84
C MET A 29 9.90 -13.27 -0.30
N TYR A 30 9.22 -12.46 -1.10
CA TYR A 30 8.02 -11.72 -0.71
C TYR A 30 6.76 -12.24 -1.40
N ARG A 31 6.82 -13.45 -1.95
CA ARG A 31 5.72 -14.07 -2.73
C ARG A 31 4.41 -14.17 -1.95
N ASP A 32 4.49 -14.34 -0.63
CA ASP A 32 3.34 -14.49 0.24
C ASP A 32 2.78 -13.16 0.79
N SER A 33 3.36 -12.04 0.40
CA SER A 33 2.95 -10.73 0.85
C SER A 33 2.62 -9.79 -0.31
N ALA A 34 1.43 -9.23 -0.29
CA ALA A 34 1.00 -8.18 -1.24
C ALA A 34 1.20 -6.76 -0.67
N TRP A 35 1.89 -6.62 0.44
CA TRP A 35 2.21 -5.35 1.06
C TRP A 35 3.52 -4.77 0.56
N ILE A 36 3.53 -3.46 0.35
CA ILE A 36 4.73 -2.69 0.05
C ILE A 36 4.88 -1.52 1.02
N PHE A 37 6.12 -1.12 1.24
CA PHE A 37 6.47 0.10 1.98
C PHE A 37 6.80 1.20 0.98
N VAL A 38 6.22 2.37 1.18
CA VAL A 38 6.44 3.54 0.33
C VAL A 38 6.87 4.71 1.21
N ALA A 39 7.95 5.36 0.87
CA ALA A 39 8.48 6.51 1.61
C ALA A 39 9.11 7.55 0.69
N GLY A 40 9.35 8.73 1.22
CA GLY A 40 10.01 9.81 0.51
C GLY A 40 9.10 10.68 -0.35
N PHE A 41 7.80 10.46 -0.32
CA PHE A 41 6.85 11.33 -1.02
C PHE A 41 6.59 12.64 -0.25
N PRO A 42 6.12 13.69 -0.94
CA PRO A 42 5.78 14.95 -0.28
C PRO A 42 4.72 14.78 0.81
N TYR A 43 4.83 15.56 1.89
CA TYR A 43 3.91 15.49 3.04
C TYR A 43 2.48 15.92 2.71
N ASN A 44 2.27 16.64 1.63
CA ASN A 44 0.94 17.10 1.19
C ASN A 44 0.16 16.06 0.40
N LEU A 45 0.75 14.90 0.06
CA LEU A 45 0.04 13.82 -0.60
C LEU A 45 -0.89 13.10 0.37
N THR A 46 -2.09 12.85 -0.10
CA THR A 46 -3.12 12.09 0.63
C THR A 46 -3.14 10.62 0.20
N GLU A 47 -3.91 9.82 0.92
CA GLU A 47 -4.17 8.42 0.55
C GLU A 47 -4.69 8.31 -0.89
N GLY A 48 -5.61 9.18 -1.29
CA GLY A 48 -6.17 9.22 -2.64
C GLY A 48 -5.12 9.47 -3.72
N ASP A 49 -4.19 10.38 -3.48
CA ASP A 49 -3.09 10.67 -4.41
C ASP A 49 -2.16 9.46 -4.57
N LEU A 50 -1.83 8.79 -3.48
CA LEU A 50 -1.00 7.59 -3.48
C LEU A 50 -1.69 6.43 -4.20
N ILE A 51 -2.97 6.23 -3.96
CA ILE A 51 -3.77 5.22 -4.65
C ILE A 51 -3.77 5.47 -6.16
N CYS A 52 -3.93 6.71 -6.60
CA CYS A 52 -3.89 7.07 -8.02
C CYS A 52 -2.56 6.68 -8.68
N VAL A 53 -1.44 6.95 -8.01
CA VAL A 53 -0.11 6.61 -8.52
C VAL A 53 0.09 5.10 -8.58
N PHE A 54 -0.24 4.38 -7.52
CA PHE A 54 0.03 2.95 -7.40
C PHE A 54 -1.00 2.06 -8.12
N SER A 55 -2.19 2.56 -8.41
CA SER A 55 -3.23 1.84 -9.14
C SER A 55 -2.85 1.51 -10.59
N GLN A 56 -1.80 2.15 -11.12
CA GLN A 56 -1.27 1.85 -12.47
C GLN A 56 -0.75 0.41 -12.59
N TYR A 57 -0.35 -0.22 -11.50
CA TYR A 57 0.25 -1.55 -11.48
C TYR A 57 -0.68 -2.64 -10.95
N GLY A 58 -1.84 -2.27 -10.46
CA GLY A 58 -2.83 -3.20 -9.97
C GLY A 58 -3.81 -2.54 -9.00
N GLU A 59 -4.83 -3.28 -8.61
CA GLU A 59 -5.84 -2.80 -7.70
C GLU A 59 -5.30 -2.72 -6.27
N VAL A 60 -5.40 -1.54 -5.67
CA VAL A 60 -5.02 -1.29 -4.27
C VAL A 60 -6.22 -1.63 -3.38
N VAL A 61 -6.05 -2.57 -2.48
CA VAL A 61 -7.12 -3.02 -1.58
C VAL A 61 -7.01 -2.43 -0.19
N ASN A 62 -5.84 -1.96 0.21
CA ASN A 62 -5.64 -1.31 1.50
C ASN A 62 -4.48 -0.34 1.45
N ILE A 63 -4.55 0.71 2.26
CA ILE A 63 -3.47 1.67 2.45
C ILE A 63 -3.46 2.16 3.89
N ASN A 64 -2.26 2.27 4.47
CA ASN A 64 -2.04 2.85 5.79
C ASN A 64 -1.03 3.98 5.66
N LEU A 65 -1.52 5.21 5.50
CA LEU A 65 -0.68 6.40 5.53
C LEU A 65 -0.42 6.79 6.99
N ILE A 66 0.84 6.74 7.38
CA ILE A 66 1.24 7.07 8.74
C ILE A 66 1.19 8.57 8.95
N ARG A 67 0.40 8.99 9.91
CA ARG A 67 0.19 10.40 10.27
C ARG A 67 0.63 10.66 11.70
N ASP A 68 0.99 11.92 11.97
CA ASP A 68 1.23 12.38 13.33
C ASP A 68 -0.08 12.34 14.12
N SER A 69 -0.05 11.68 15.29
CA SER A 69 -1.23 11.54 16.15
C SER A 69 -1.74 12.86 16.74
N LYS A 70 -0.89 13.88 16.81
CA LYS A 70 -1.22 15.20 17.37
C LYS A 70 -1.74 16.16 16.32
N THR A 71 -1.09 16.22 15.15
CA THR A 71 -1.37 17.19 14.10
C THR A 71 -2.18 16.64 12.94
N GLY A 72 -2.24 15.31 12.79
CA GLY A 72 -2.87 14.63 11.66
C GLY A 72 -2.10 14.75 10.35
N LYS A 73 -0.91 15.35 10.37
CA LYS A 73 -0.07 15.52 9.17
C LYS A 73 0.64 14.23 8.80
N SER A 74 0.78 13.98 7.50
CA SER A 74 1.52 12.84 6.99
C SER A 74 2.98 12.87 7.43
N LYS A 75 3.52 11.71 7.81
CA LYS A 75 4.95 11.53 8.10
C LYS A 75 5.79 11.23 6.86
N GLY A 76 5.19 11.14 5.68
CA GLY A 76 5.87 10.91 4.42
C GLY A 76 6.18 9.46 4.12
N PHE A 77 5.53 8.51 4.78
CA PHE A 77 5.61 7.09 4.47
C PHE A 77 4.29 6.38 4.71
N CYS A 78 4.08 5.30 3.97
CA CYS A 78 2.86 4.50 4.08
C CYS A 78 3.14 3.02 3.79
N PHE A 79 2.18 2.20 4.16
CA PHE A 79 2.10 0.79 3.78
C PHE A 79 0.88 0.61 2.87
N LEU A 80 1.06 -0.10 1.77
CA LEU A 80 0.04 -0.27 0.76
C LEU A 80 -0.06 -1.75 0.39
N CYS A 81 -1.28 -2.23 0.23
CA CYS A 81 -1.56 -3.61 -0.16
C CYS A 81 -2.25 -3.67 -1.51
N TYR A 82 -1.74 -4.50 -2.40
CA TYR A 82 -2.41 -4.83 -3.65
C TYR A 82 -3.30 -6.06 -3.51
N GLU A 83 -4.30 -6.16 -4.35
CA GLU A 83 -5.10 -7.38 -4.46
C GLU A 83 -4.25 -8.57 -4.95
N ASP A 84 -3.38 -8.32 -5.92
CA ASP A 84 -2.48 -9.31 -6.51
C ASP A 84 -1.04 -9.06 -6.08
N GLN A 85 -0.39 -10.07 -5.53
CA GLN A 85 1.01 -9.99 -5.12
C GLN A 85 1.96 -9.62 -6.28
N ARG A 86 1.67 -10.06 -7.50
CA ARG A 86 2.47 -9.72 -8.68
C ARG A 86 2.55 -8.22 -8.96
N SER A 87 1.53 -7.47 -8.56
CA SER A 87 1.52 -6.01 -8.65
C SER A 87 2.59 -5.37 -7.79
N THR A 88 2.97 -5.97 -6.68
CA THR A 88 4.05 -5.48 -5.81
C THR A 88 5.39 -5.49 -6.52
N VAL A 89 5.67 -6.52 -7.30
CA VAL A 89 6.91 -6.63 -8.09
C VAL A 89 7.00 -5.48 -9.10
N LEU A 90 5.93 -5.23 -9.85
CA LEU A 90 5.86 -4.14 -10.82
C LEU A 90 6.03 -2.78 -10.15
N ALA A 91 5.37 -2.55 -9.03
CA ALA A 91 5.45 -1.28 -8.32
C ALA A 91 6.87 -1.03 -7.77
N VAL A 92 7.49 -2.02 -7.17
CA VAL A 92 8.87 -1.91 -6.67
C VAL A 92 9.85 -1.65 -7.81
N ASP A 93 9.77 -2.41 -8.89
CA ASP A 93 10.70 -2.25 -10.01
C ASP A 93 10.55 -0.91 -10.75
N ASN A 94 9.33 -0.41 -10.88
CA ASN A 94 9.07 0.78 -11.70
C ASN A 94 9.04 2.09 -10.90
N LEU A 95 8.64 2.07 -9.64
CA LEU A 95 8.44 3.27 -8.85
C LEU A 95 9.56 3.56 -7.85
N ASN A 96 10.38 2.56 -7.50
CA ASN A 96 11.50 2.80 -6.60
C ASN A 96 12.55 3.69 -7.27
N GLY A 97 12.87 4.80 -6.63
CA GLY A 97 13.86 5.77 -7.14
C GLY A 97 13.30 6.85 -8.06
N ILE A 98 12.02 6.84 -8.40
CA ILE A 98 11.43 7.94 -9.18
C ILE A 98 11.31 9.21 -8.34
N LYS A 99 11.24 10.35 -9.02
CA LYS A 99 11.04 11.65 -8.36
C LYS A 99 9.58 12.09 -8.47
N ILE A 100 9.03 12.48 -7.33
CA ILE A 100 7.71 13.14 -7.24
C ILE A 100 7.93 14.47 -6.54
N MET A 101 7.64 15.59 -7.23
CA MET A 101 7.79 16.94 -6.69
C MET A 101 9.17 17.16 -6.04
N ASP A 102 10.23 16.82 -6.74
CA ASP A 102 11.63 16.93 -6.33
C ASP A 102 12.06 16.02 -5.16
N ARG A 103 11.21 15.09 -4.74
CA ARG A 103 11.54 14.08 -3.73
C ARG A 103 11.68 12.70 -4.36
N THR A 104 12.70 11.97 -3.95
CA THR A 104 12.93 10.62 -4.42
C THR A 104 12.06 9.61 -3.67
N LEU A 105 11.25 8.88 -4.41
CA LEU A 105 10.39 7.85 -3.85
C LEU A 105 11.18 6.59 -3.55
N ARG A 106 10.92 6.01 -2.39
CA ARG A 106 11.42 4.69 -2.01
C ARG A 106 10.26 3.72 -1.94
N VAL A 107 10.35 2.62 -2.70
CA VAL A 107 9.37 1.54 -2.70
C VAL A 107 10.07 0.22 -2.45
N ASP A 108 9.60 -0.54 -1.48
CA ASP A 108 10.16 -1.83 -1.12
C ASP A 108 9.08 -2.81 -0.68
N HIS A 109 9.39 -4.09 -0.74
CA HIS A 109 8.48 -5.14 -0.24
C HIS A 109 8.45 -5.16 1.28
N VAL A 110 7.32 -5.59 1.84
CA VAL A 110 7.15 -5.88 3.27
C VAL A 110 6.70 -7.33 3.41
N GLN A 111 7.46 -8.12 4.14
CA GLN A 111 7.16 -9.54 4.33
C GLN A 111 6.00 -9.76 5.31
N ASP A 112 6.05 -9.12 6.47
CA ASP A 112 5.06 -9.27 7.52
C ASP A 112 4.56 -7.89 7.97
N TYR A 113 3.49 -7.40 7.37
CA TYR A 113 2.83 -6.20 7.82
C TYR A 113 1.51 -6.54 8.51
N LYS A 114 1.37 -6.04 9.73
CA LYS A 114 0.11 -6.12 10.47
C LYS A 114 -0.49 -4.72 10.57
N PRO A 115 -1.71 -4.50 10.04
CA PRO A 115 -2.40 -3.22 10.22
C PRO A 115 -2.53 -2.91 11.72
N PRO A 116 -2.44 -1.63 12.12
CA PRO A 116 -2.63 -1.26 13.51
C PRO A 116 -4.05 -1.61 13.96
N LYS A 117 -4.15 -2.04 15.21
CA LYS A 117 -5.45 -2.30 15.83
C LYS A 117 -6.23 -1.00 15.97
N GLU A 118 -7.55 -1.10 15.95
CA GLU A 118 -8.43 0.02 16.18
C GLU A 118 -8.04 0.79 17.45
N ASN A 119 -7.79 2.07 17.28
CA ASN A 119 -7.61 2.99 18.39
C ASN A 119 -8.82 3.93 18.43
N GLU A 120 -9.33 4.21 19.62
CA GLU A 120 -10.43 5.14 19.85
C GLU A 120 -10.17 6.57 19.29
N LYS A 121 -8.93 6.86 18.91
CA LYS A 121 -8.51 8.15 18.37
C LYS A 121 -8.44 8.18 16.84
N MET A 122 -8.83 7.13 16.15
CA MET A 122 -8.84 7.11 14.70
C MET A 122 -10.08 7.81 14.18
N ASP A 123 -9.89 8.63 13.14
CA ASP A 123 -11.01 9.19 12.40
C ASP A 123 -11.83 8.06 11.77
N GLU A 124 -13.13 8.23 11.75
CA GLU A 124 -14.07 7.25 11.18
C GLU A 124 -13.72 6.89 9.73
N GLU A 125 -13.29 7.86 8.94
CA GLU A 125 -12.86 7.65 7.56
C GLU A 125 -11.59 6.80 7.45
N THR A 126 -10.62 7.04 8.32
CA THR A 126 -9.38 6.25 8.39
C THR A 126 -9.67 4.83 8.84
N LEU A 127 -10.52 4.67 9.85
CA LEU A 127 -10.97 3.36 10.32
C LEU A 127 -11.66 2.58 9.21
N ARG A 128 -12.51 3.24 8.45
CA ARG A 128 -13.20 2.67 7.31
C ARG A 128 -12.24 2.16 6.23
N LEU A 129 -11.20 2.95 5.91
CA LEU A 129 -10.15 2.53 4.97
C LEU A 129 -9.40 1.28 5.44
N TYR A 130 -9.12 1.17 6.73
CA TYR A 130 -8.45 0.00 7.28
C TYR A 130 -9.31 -1.26 7.25
N MET A 131 -10.58 -1.12 7.54
CA MET A 131 -11.51 -2.26 7.63
C MET A 131 -12.03 -2.71 6.27
N GLU A 132 -12.30 -1.75 5.39
CA GLU A 132 -12.96 -2.00 4.12
C GLU A 132 -12.00 -2.07 2.93
N GLY A 133 -10.79 -1.55 3.08
CA GLY A 133 -9.84 -1.40 2.00
C GLY A 133 -10.19 -0.23 1.07
N CYS A 134 -9.41 -0.06 0.02
CA CYS A 134 -9.54 1.05 -0.93
C CYS A 134 -10.38 0.72 -2.16
N ALA A 135 -10.61 -0.58 -2.42
CA ALA A 135 -11.38 -1.02 -3.57
C ALA A 135 -12.89 -0.77 -3.36
N PRO A 136 -13.61 -0.34 -4.40
CA PRO A 136 -15.06 -0.21 -4.30
C PRO A 136 -15.69 -1.58 -4.04
N LYS A 137 -16.59 -1.64 -3.06
CA LYS A 137 -17.26 -2.88 -2.73
C LYS A 137 -18.30 -3.25 -3.79
N PRO A 138 -18.43 -4.54 -4.12
CA PRO A 138 -19.49 -4.97 -5.02
C PRO A 138 -20.86 -4.61 -4.45
N GLN A 139 -21.74 -4.10 -5.29
CA GLN A 139 -23.11 -3.73 -4.90
C GLN A 139 -23.89 -4.89 -4.29
N ILE A 140 -23.54 -6.12 -4.63
CA ILE A 140 -24.13 -7.34 -4.07
C ILE A 140 -24.03 -7.40 -2.54
N GLN A 141 -22.95 -6.85 -1.95
CA GLN A 141 -22.83 -6.81 -0.50
C GLN A 141 -23.84 -5.86 0.15
N ASN A 142 -24.14 -4.76 -0.51
CA ASN A 142 -25.15 -3.83 -0.03
C ASN A 142 -26.55 -4.45 -0.03
N ILE A 143 -26.87 -5.22 -1.07
CA ILE A 143 -28.14 -5.96 -1.17
C ILE A 143 -28.28 -7.01 -0.05
N LYS A 144 -27.19 -7.70 0.30
CA LYS A 144 -27.20 -8.67 1.40
C LYS A 144 -27.43 -8.00 2.76
N THR A 145 -26.85 -6.85 2.95
CA THR A 145 -27.00 -6.08 4.19
C THR A 145 -28.44 -5.58 4.34
N GLU A 146 -29.03 -5.10 3.26
CA GLU A 146 -30.43 -4.68 3.25
C GLU A 146 -31.40 -5.84 3.54
N LYS A 147 -31.14 -7.01 2.95
CA LYS A 147 -31.95 -8.21 3.21
C LYS A 147 -31.84 -8.68 4.66
N SER A 148 -30.66 -8.63 5.26
CA SER A 148 -30.53 -9.02 6.66
C SER A 148 -31.23 -8.05 7.61
N ASN A 149 -31.18 -6.76 7.31
CA ASN A 149 -31.91 -5.76 8.08
C ASN A 149 -33.43 -5.92 7.96
N HIS A 150 -33.90 -6.32 6.78
CA HIS A 150 -35.32 -6.56 6.56
C HIS A 150 -35.83 -7.80 7.31
N THR A 151 -35.00 -8.85 7.36
CA THR A 151 -35.34 -10.07 8.08
C THR A 151 -35.40 -9.85 9.60
N ASN A 152 -34.55 -8.98 10.12
CA ASN A 152 -34.55 -8.64 11.54
C ASN A 152 -35.74 -7.75 11.96
N LYS A 153 -36.35 -7.06 11.01
CA LYS A 153 -37.53 -6.21 11.27
C LYS A 153 -38.81 -7.00 11.49
N PHE A 154 -38.87 -8.23 11.00
CA PHE A 154 -40.05 -9.11 11.11
C PHE A 154 -39.95 -10.17 12.23
N ARG A 155 -38.92 -10.09 13.02
CA ARG A 155 -38.75 -10.89 14.22
C ARG A 155 -39.03 -10.04 15.46
#